data_eed260d08d3710dd93763f5528617fed
#
_entry.id   eed260d08d3710dd93763f5528617fed
#
_cell.length_a   1.000
_cell.length_b   1.000
_cell.length_c   1.000
_cell.angle_alpha   90.00
_cell.angle_beta   90.00
_cell.angle_gamma   90.00
#
_symmetry.space_group_name_H-M   'P 1'
#
loop_
_entity.id
_entity.type
_entity.pdbx_description
1 polymer ?
#
loop_
_entity_poly.entity_id
_entity_poly.type
_entity_poly.pdbx_seq_one_letter_code
_entity_poly.pdbx_strand_id
1 'polypeptide(L)'
;MNFSALSIRHPIPAIMLFALLSLAGLLSYRAAVVQDFPDIELPIVTVNATLPGAAPAQLETEVARKIEDSVATLQGIKNIYTKVLDGDVSVTVEFILEKPIAEAVNDVRDAVARVRADLPADLRDPSVTKASTAGRVVMTFTAAAAPPADGRAALMDDQALSWFVDNTVAKRL
;
A
#
# COMPACT_ATOMS: atom_id res chain seq x y z
N MET A 1 49.43 -25.18 1.61
CA MET A 1 48.77 -26.05 2.61
C MET A 1 47.58 -26.69 1.93
N ASN A 2 47.53 -28.01 1.81
CA ASN A 2 46.41 -28.69 1.12
C ASN A 2 45.32 -28.99 2.15
N PHE A 3 44.26 -28.20 2.14
CA PHE A 3 43.10 -28.34 3.03
C PHE A 3 42.49 -29.76 2.98
N SER A 4 42.48 -30.38 1.80
CA SER A 4 41.98 -31.74 1.63
C SER A 4 42.81 -32.78 2.42
N ALA A 5 44.13 -32.64 2.44
CA ALA A 5 45.00 -33.54 3.19
C ALA A 5 44.87 -33.37 4.71
N LEU A 6 44.60 -32.14 5.16
CA LEU A 6 44.34 -31.83 6.57
C LEU A 6 43.02 -32.45 7.05
N SER A 7 41.96 -32.35 6.21
CA SER A 7 40.64 -32.91 6.50
C SER A 7 40.66 -34.45 6.59
N ILE A 8 41.48 -35.12 5.78
CA ILE A 8 41.60 -36.58 5.80
C ILE A 8 42.38 -37.03 7.05
N ARG A 9 43.42 -36.28 7.44
CA ARG A 9 44.25 -36.65 8.63
C ARG A 9 43.57 -36.35 9.97
N HIS A 10 42.71 -35.34 9.99
CA HIS A 10 41.97 -34.92 11.19
C HIS A 10 40.48 -34.76 10.85
N PRO A 11 39.70 -35.86 10.82
CA PRO A 11 38.30 -35.82 10.42
C PRO A 11 37.38 -35.08 11.42
N ILE A 12 37.74 -35.12 12.73
CA ILE A 12 36.88 -34.52 13.78
C ILE A 12 36.64 -33.02 13.60
N PRO A 13 37.65 -32.14 13.37
CA PRO A 13 37.44 -30.75 13.10
C PRO A 13 36.60 -30.48 11.86
N ALA A 14 36.77 -31.29 10.80
CA ALA A 14 35.99 -31.13 9.57
C ALA A 14 34.51 -31.47 9.77
N ILE A 15 34.21 -32.55 10.52
CA ILE A 15 32.84 -32.94 10.87
C ILE A 15 32.19 -31.89 11.78
N MET A 16 32.92 -31.38 12.79
CA MET A 16 32.41 -30.34 13.68
C MET A 16 32.09 -29.03 12.91
N LEU A 17 32.96 -28.62 11.99
CA LEU A 17 32.75 -27.47 11.15
C LEU A 17 31.50 -27.64 10.29
N PHE A 18 31.34 -28.80 9.65
CA PHE A 18 30.16 -29.11 8.84
C PHE A 18 28.88 -29.08 9.68
N ALA A 19 28.89 -29.71 10.86
CA ALA A 19 27.73 -29.71 11.76
C ALA A 19 27.36 -28.28 12.23
N LEU A 20 28.37 -27.46 12.55
CA LEU A 20 28.17 -26.07 12.95
C LEU A 20 27.59 -25.22 11.80
N LEU A 21 28.12 -25.38 10.59
CA LEU A 21 27.60 -24.67 9.41
C LEU A 21 26.17 -25.12 9.06
N SER A 22 25.89 -26.44 9.18
CA SER A 22 24.54 -26.96 8.94
C SER A 22 23.53 -26.43 9.97
N LEU A 23 23.93 -26.35 11.24
CA LEU A 23 23.09 -25.77 12.29
C LEU A 23 22.88 -24.28 12.07
N ALA A 24 23.93 -23.53 11.75
CA ALA A 24 23.86 -22.11 11.44
C ALA A 24 22.95 -21.85 10.21
N GLY A 25 23.06 -22.68 9.17
CA GLY A 25 22.20 -22.62 8.00
C GLY A 25 20.74 -22.88 8.33
N LEU A 26 20.45 -23.86 9.17
CA LEU A 26 19.08 -24.16 9.61
C LEU A 26 18.47 -23.04 10.45
N LEU A 27 19.25 -22.45 11.35
CA LEU A 27 18.81 -21.30 12.14
C LEU A 27 18.58 -20.07 11.26
N SER A 28 19.47 -19.79 10.32
CA SER A 28 19.33 -18.69 9.35
C SER A 28 18.11 -18.88 8.46
N TYR A 29 17.84 -20.10 8.00
CA TYR A 29 16.65 -20.41 7.21
C TYR A 29 15.35 -20.13 7.98
N ARG A 30 15.30 -20.51 9.27
CA ARG A 30 14.13 -20.23 10.11
C ARG A 30 13.95 -18.74 10.43
N ALA A 31 15.02 -17.98 10.44
CA ALA A 31 14.99 -16.54 10.66
C ALA A 31 14.71 -15.74 9.37
N ALA A 32 14.75 -16.39 8.20
CA ALA A 32 14.46 -15.73 6.93
C ALA A 32 13.01 -15.32 6.85
N VAL A 33 12.78 -14.02 6.64
CA VAL A 33 11.45 -13.47 6.40
C VAL A 33 11.08 -13.75 4.94
N VAL A 34 9.95 -14.42 4.72
CA VAL A 34 9.43 -14.67 3.38
C VAL A 34 8.52 -13.51 3.00
N GLN A 35 8.87 -12.82 1.92
CA GLN A 35 8.00 -11.81 1.29
C GLN A 35 7.42 -12.41 0.01
N ASP A 36 6.11 -12.34 -0.15
CA ASP A 36 5.43 -12.81 -1.36
C ASP A 36 5.73 -11.92 -2.57
N PHE A 37 5.91 -10.62 -2.34
CA PHE A 37 6.27 -9.65 -3.37
C PHE A 37 7.39 -8.75 -2.86
N PRO A 38 8.39 -8.43 -3.70
CA PRO A 38 9.36 -7.40 -3.37
C PRO A 38 8.64 -6.05 -3.22
N ASP A 39 9.13 -5.19 -2.34
CA ASP A 39 8.65 -3.82 -2.18
C ASP A 39 9.04 -3.02 -3.44
N ILE A 40 8.20 -3.07 -4.46
CA ILE A 40 8.38 -2.27 -5.68
C ILE A 40 7.58 -0.99 -5.50
N GLU A 41 8.25 0.13 -5.40
CA GLU A 41 7.63 1.44 -5.47
C GLU A 41 7.31 1.76 -6.94
N LEU A 42 6.05 1.57 -7.32
CA LEU A 42 5.59 2.04 -8.63
C LEU A 42 5.41 3.55 -8.58
N PRO A 43 5.97 4.31 -9.53
CA PRO A 43 5.82 5.76 -9.59
C PRO A 43 4.43 6.15 -10.11
N ILE A 44 3.41 5.81 -9.33
CA ILE A 44 2.00 6.10 -9.61
C ILE A 44 1.48 7.03 -8.53
N VAL A 45 0.92 8.15 -8.94
CA VAL A 45 0.32 9.16 -8.06
C VAL A 45 -1.15 9.32 -8.41
N THR A 46 -2.01 9.30 -7.40
CA THR A 46 -3.44 9.49 -7.56
C THR A 46 -3.89 10.78 -6.89
N VAL A 47 -4.60 11.59 -7.64
CA VAL A 47 -5.28 12.81 -7.17
C VAL A 47 -6.75 12.52 -7.05
N ASN A 48 -7.31 12.66 -5.85
CA ASN A 48 -8.75 12.51 -5.62
C ASN A 48 -9.35 13.87 -5.27
N ALA A 49 -10.42 14.22 -5.95
CA ALA A 49 -11.18 15.45 -5.75
C ALA A 49 -12.66 15.14 -5.63
N THR A 50 -13.32 15.70 -4.61
CA THR A 50 -14.73 15.43 -4.30
C THR A 50 -15.53 16.74 -4.38
N LEU A 51 -16.59 16.75 -5.18
CA LEU A 51 -17.57 17.84 -5.25
C LEU A 51 -18.97 17.25 -5.04
N PRO A 52 -19.50 17.25 -3.81
CA PRO A 52 -20.77 16.61 -3.51
C PRO A 52 -21.93 17.16 -4.34
N GLY A 53 -22.73 16.27 -4.93
CA GLY A 53 -23.91 16.63 -5.70
C GLY A 53 -23.65 17.08 -7.14
N ALA A 54 -22.42 17.10 -7.61
CA ALA A 54 -22.10 17.42 -8.99
C ALA A 54 -22.28 16.20 -9.90
N ALA A 55 -22.91 16.44 -11.07
CA ALA A 55 -23.04 15.41 -12.09
C ALA A 55 -21.68 15.08 -12.74
N PRO A 56 -21.46 13.83 -13.22
CA PRO A 56 -20.19 13.43 -13.84
C PRO A 56 -19.76 14.33 -15.01
N ALA A 57 -20.68 14.76 -15.86
CA ALA A 57 -20.38 15.64 -16.99
C ALA A 57 -19.85 17.03 -16.56
N GLN A 58 -20.37 17.55 -15.44
CA GLN A 58 -19.87 18.78 -14.84
C GLN A 58 -18.49 18.59 -14.24
N LEU A 59 -18.30 17.52 -13.47
CA LEU A 59 -17.01 17.17 -12.88
C LEU A 59 -15.93 16.96 -13.94
N GLU A 60 -16.26 16.36 -15.06
CA GLU A 60 -15.32 16.16 -16.17
C GLU A 60 -14.80 17.51 -16.70
N THR A 61 -15.70 18.48 -16.94
CA THR A 61 -15.32 19.77 -17.54
C THR A 61 -14.71 20.74 -16.56
N GLU A 62 -15.25 20.82 -15.33
CA GLU A 62 -14.86 21.85 -14.37
C GLU A 62 -13.70 21.42 -13.45
N VAL A 63 -13.48 20.11 -13.30
CA VAL A 63 -12.48 19.58 -12.38
C VAL A 63 -11.46 18.69 -13.11
N ALA A 64 -11.91 17.59 -13.74
CA ALA A 64 -11.02 16.57 -14.28
C ALA A 64 -10.07 17.14 -15.33
N ARG A 65 -10.60 17.81 -16.37
CA ARG A 65 -9.79 18.39 -17.46
C ARG A 65 -8.77 19.41 -16.96
N LYS A 66 -9.15 20.26 -16.00
CA LYS A 66 -8.23 21.28 -15.48
C LYS A 66 -7.07 20.65 -14.69
N ILE A 67 -7.35 19.58 -13.94
CA ILE A 67 -6.30 18.82 -13.24
C ILE A 67 -5.44 18.08 -14.26
N GLU A 68 -6.03 17.40 -15.26
CA GLU A 68 -5.31 16.72 -16.33
C GLU A 68 -4.36 17.65 -17.08
N ASP A 69 -4.88 18.81 -17.53
CA ASP A 69 -4.09 19.80 -18.26
C ASP A 69 -2.89 20.31 -17.42
N SER A 70 -3.12 20.56 -16.14
CA SER A 70 -2.04 21.00 -15.24
C SER A 70 -0.99 19.91 -15.04
N VAL A 71 -1.43 18.67 -14.84
CA VAL A 71 -0.55 17.53 -14.61
C VAL A 71 0.17 17.13 -15.91
N ALA A 72 -0.48 17.19 -17.06
CA ALA A 72 0.11 16.82 -18.36
C ALA A 72 1.37 17.64 -18.72
N THR A 73 1.59 18.78 -18.08
CA THR A 73 2.80 19.59 -18.27
C THR A 73 4.04 19.05 -17.55
N LEU A 74 3.88 18.07 -16.66
CA LEU A 74 4.97 17.52 -15.86
C LEU A 74 5.85 16.59 -16.69
N GLN A 75 7.15 16.52 -16.33
CA GLN A 75 8.11 15.66 -17.02
C GLN A 75 8.03 14.21 -16.50
N GLY A 76 8.26 13.28 -17.41
CA GLY A 76 8.36 11.85 -17.08
C GLY A 76 7.01 11.15 -16.91
N ILE A 77 5.93 11.73 -17.39
CA ILE A 77 4.62 11.07 -17.43
C ILE A 77 4.63 10.00 -18.52
N LYS A 78 4.09 8.83 -18.19
CA LYS A 78 3.86 7.73 -19.10
C LYS A 78 2.40 7.67 -19.53
N ASN A 79 1.47 7.66 -18.56
CA ASN A 79 0.03 7.65 -18.80
C ASN A 79 -0.72 8.47 -17.74
N ILE A 80 -1.88 9.00 -18.14
CA ILE A 80 -2.85 9.61 -17.24
C ILE A 80 -4.17 8.87 -17.42
N TYR A 81 -4.78 8.45 -16.33
CA TYR A 81 -6.08 7.79 -16.31
C TYR A 81 -7.02 8.59 -15.42
N THR A 82 -8.18 8.95 -15.94
CA THR A 82 -9.19 9.66 -15.17
C THR A 82 -10.44 8.84 -15.03
N LYS A 83 -10.94 8.77 -13.81
CA LYS A 83 -12.20 8.14 -13.47
C LYS A 83 -13.09 9.19 -12.83
N VAL A 84 -14.25 9.42 -13.42
CA VAL A 84 -15.26 10.36 -12.91
C VAL A 84 -16.47 9.55 -12.48
N LEU A 85 -16.93 9.77 -11.26
CA LEU A 85 -18.13 9.20 -10.66
C LEU A 85 -19.02 10.33 -10.17
N ASP A 86 -20.23 10.02 -9.69
CA ASP A 86 -21.11 11.00 -9.08
C ASP A 86 -20.44 11.63 -7.84
N GLY A 87 -20.11 12.90 -7.91
CA GLY A 87 -19.47 13.63 -6.82
C GLY A 87 -17.95 13.41 -6.66
N ASP A 88 -17.34 12.47 -7.35
CA ASP A 88 -15.91 12.13 -7.17
C ASP A 88 -15.13 12.04 -8.48
N VAL A 89 -13.93 12.62 -8.47
CA VAL A 89 -12.93 12.52 -9.55
C VAL A 89 -11.66 11.91 -9.03
N SER A 90 -11.13 10.92 -9.74
CA SER A 90 -9.83 10.31 -9.45
C SER A 90 -8.95 10.36 -10.68
N VAL A 91 -7.87 11.15 -10.63
CA VAL A 91 -6.87 11.26 -11.68
C VAL A 91 -5.63 10.49 -11.26
N THR A 92 -5.31 9.41 -11.97
CA THR A 92 -4.14 8.57 -11.71
C THR A 92 -3.07 8.85 -12.75
N VAL A 93 -1.90 9.25 -12.30
CA VAL A 93 -0.74 9.59 -13.13
C VAL A 93 0.32 8.54 -12.94
N GLU A 94 0.65 7.87 -14.04
CA GLU A 94 1.75 6.90 -14.10
C GLU A 94 2.98 7.59 -14.68
N PHE A 95 4.08 7.58 -13.93
CA PHE A 95 5.37 8.11 -14.38
C PHE A 95 6.29 6.99 -14.89
N ILE A 96 7.37 7.35 -15.57
CA ILE A 96 8.44 6.43 -15.93
C ILE A 96 9.13 5.90 -14.67
N LEU A 97 9.65 4.67 -14.73
CA LEU A 97 10.24 3.99 -13.56
C LEU A 97 11.48 4.69 -13.00
N GLU A 98 12.15 5.48 -13.82
CA GLU A 98 13.34 6.23 -13.44
C GLU A 98 13.04 7.43 -12.55
N LYS A 99 11.78 7.90 -12.51
CA LYS A 99 11.38 9.06 -11.70
C LYS A 99 11.14 8.66 -10.24
N PRO A 100 11.84 9.28 -9.28
CA PRO A 100 11.61 9.00 -7.86
C PRO A 100 10.17 9.35 -7.46
N ILE A 101 9.50 8.43 -6.75
CA ILE A 101 8.09 8.63 -6.34
C ILE A 101 7.89 9.87 -5.46
N ALA A 102 8.86 10.22 -4.62
CA ALA A 102 8.78 11.40 -3.77
C ALA A 102 8.77 12.71 -4.59
N GLU A 103 9.56 12.76 -5.66
CA GLU A 103 9.57 13.88 -6.62
C GLU A 103 8.26 13.93 -7.38
N ALA A 104 7.79 12.80 -7.92
CA ALA A 104 6.53 12.70 -8.64
C ALA A 104 5.33 13.20 -7.80
N VAL A 105 5.26 12.83 -6.52
CA VAL A 105 4.21 13.30 -5.60
C VAL A 105 4.26 14.81 -5.39
N ASN A 106 5.46 15.37 -5.22
CA ASN A 106 5.62 16.82 -5.03
C ASN A 106 5.25 17.58 -6.30
N ASP A 107 5.72 17.13 -7.47
CA ASP A 107 5.39 17.74 -8.76
C ASP A 107 3.87 17.77 -9.01
N VAL A 108 3.19 16.64 -8.76
CA VAL A 108 1.72 16.56 -8.90
C VAL A 108 1.03 17.47 -7.89
N ARG A 109 1.49 17.52 -6.64
CA ARG A 109 0.93 18.40 -5.61
C ARG A 109 1.05 19.86 -6.01
N ASP A 110 2.21 20.26 -6.53
CA ASP A 110 2.45 21.62 -7.00
C ASP A 110 1.60 21.95 -8.23
N ALA A 111 1.42 21.00 -9.15
CA ALA A 111 0.55 21.16 -10.31
C ALA A 111 -0.93 21.36 -9.89
N VAL A 112 -1.43 20.55 -8.96
CA VAL A 112 -2.79 20.68 -8.42
C VAL A 112 -2.97 21.99 -7.65
N ALA A 113 -1.96 22.41 -6.89
CA ALA A 113 -2.00 23.68 -6.17
C ALA A 113 -2.09 24.89 -7.12
N ARG A 114 -1.40 24.85 -8.27
CA ARG A 114 -1.48 25.93 -9.28
C ARG A 114 -2.88 26.08 -9.88
N VAL A 115 -3.56 24.97 -10.13
CA VAL A 115 -4.90 25.00 -10.74
C VAL A 115 -6.02 25.19 -9.72
N ARG A 116 -5.70 25.18 -8.41
CA ARG A 116 -6.70 25.26 -7.33
C ARG A 116 -7.61 26.51 -7.42
N ALA A 117 -7.06 27.63 -7.88
CA ALA A 117 -7.82 28.87 -8.04
C ALA A 117 -8.87 28.80 -9.17
N ASP A 118 -8.66 27.94 -10.16
CA ASP A 118 -9.55 27.75 -11.31
C ASP A 118 -10.61 26.68 -11.05
N LEU A 119 -10.50 25.93 -9.94
CA LEU A 119 -11.46 24.90 -9.55
C LEU A 119 -12.66 25.51 -8.80
N PRO A 120 -13.82 24.86 -8.80
CA PRO A 120 -15.00 25.31 -8.06
C PRO A 120 -14.68 25.53 -6.57
N ALA A 121 -15.26 26.60 -5.98
CA ALA A 121 -15.04 26.95 -4.59
C ALA A 121 -15.56 25.88 -3.60
N ASP A 122 -16.63 25.18 -3.99
CA ASP A 122 -17.25 24.13 -3.19
C ASP A 122 -16.52 22.78 -3.30
N LEU A 123 -15.49 22.68 -4.15
CA LEU A 123 -14.66 21.49 -4.27
C LEU A 123 -13.87 21.30 -2.97
N ARG A 124 -13.98 20.12 -2.38
CA ARG A 124 -13.10 19.74 -1.26
C ARG A 124 -11.65 19.73 -1.72
N ASP A 125 -10.73 20.05 -0.80
CA ASP A 125 -9.31 20.10 -1.14
C ASP A 125 -8.86 18.77 -1.75
N PRO A 126 -8.29 18.79 -2.97
CA PRO A 126 -7.82 17.59 -3.63
C PRO A 126 -6.73 16.91 -2.83
N SER A 127 -6.86 15.60 -2.62
CA SER A 127 -5.85 14.80 -1.94
C SER A 127 -4.92 14.13 -2.95
N VAL A 128 -3.61 14.26 -2.74
CA VAL A 128 -2.57 13.66 -3.57
C VAL A 128 -1.92 12.52 -2.79
N THR A 129 -2.08 11.29 -3.29
CA THR A 129 -1.57 10.07 -2.64
C THR A 129 -0.71 9.26 -3.61
N LYS A 130 0.33 8.61 -3.09
CA LYS A 130 1.12 7.65 -3.87
C LYS A 130 0.43 6.28 -3.86
N ALA A 131 0.46 5.58 -4.98
CA ALA A 131 0.10 4.17 -4.99
C ALA A 131 1.19 3.37 -4.24
N SER A 132 0.80 2.67 -3.21
CA SER A 132 1.69 1.78 -2.47
C SER A 132 1.23 0.34 -2.65
N THR A 133 2.15 -0.53 -3.02
CA THR A 133 1.93 -1.98 -2.98
C THR A 133 2.13 -2.54 -1.57
N ALA A 134 2.78 -1.77 -0.70
CA ALA A 134 2.90 -2.08 0.72
C ALA A 134 1.53 -1.91 1.40
N GLY A 135 1.15 -2.87 2.23
CA GLY A 135 -0.12 -2.83 2.96
C GLY A 135 -1.29 -3.51 2.25
N ARG A 136 -1.03 -4.40 1.28
CA ARG A 136 -2.10 -5.31 0.81
C ARG A 136 -2.61 -6.11 1.98
N VAL A 137 -3.94 -6.24 2.04
CA VAL A 137 -4.59 -7.08 3.06
C VAL A 137 -4.07 -8.50 2.91
N VAL A 138 -3.27 -8.95 3.86
CA VAL A 138 -2.68 -10.30 3.87
C VAL A 138 -3.72 -11.31 4.33
N MET A 139 -4.59 -10.91 5.27
CA MET A 139 -5.63 -11.78 5.82
C MET A 139 -6.83 -10.95 6.27
N THR A 140 -8.02 -11.42 5.95
CA THR A 140 -9.28 -10.83 6.43
C THR A 140 -9.94 -11.79 7.41
N PHE A 141 -10.20 -11.32 8.60
CA PHE A 141 -10.92 -12.08 9.62
C PHE A 141 -12.37 -11.59 9.70
N THR A 142 -13.29 -12.51 9.84
CA THR A 142 -14.68 -12.20 10.17
C THR A 142 -14.93 -12.58 11.62
N ALA A 143 -15.33 -11.62 12.42
CA ALA A 143 -15.73 -11.85 13.79
C ALA A 143 -17.26 -11.83 13.87
N ALA A 144 -17.86 -12.87 14.45
CA ALA A 144 -19.29 -12.93 14.72
C ALA A 144 -19.52 -13.36 16.16
N ALA A 145 -20.54 -12.80 16.81
CA ALA A 145 -20.95 -13.26 18.14
C ALA A 145 -21.54 -14.66 18.00
N ALA A 146 -20.93 -15.66 18.63
CA ALA A 146 -21.48 -17.01 18.65
C ALA A 146 -22.75 -17.02 19.53
N PRO A 147 -23.87 -17.58 19.02
CA PRO A 147 -25.04 -17.78 19.86
C PRO A 147 -24.68 -18.74 21.01
N PRO A 148 -25.05 -18.43 22.26
CA PRO A 148 -24.81 -19.33 23.37
C PRO A 148 -25.54 -20.65 23.17
N ALA A 149 -24.95 -21.76 23.61
CA ALA A 149 -25.49 -23.10 23.47
C ALA A 149 -26.90 -23.30 24.10
N ASP A 150 -27.29 -22.40 25.00
CA ASP A 150 -28.54 -22.43 25.79
C ASP A 150 -29.72 -21.71 25.12
N GLY A 151 -29.59 -21.27 23.84
CA GLY A 151 -30.66 -20.56 23.13
C GLY A 151 -30.96 -19.15 23.65
N ARG A 152 -30.08 -18.58 24.50
CA ARG A 152 -30.16 -17.18 24.96
C ARG A 152 -29.69 -16.24 23.88
N ALA A 153 -30.02 -14.95 24.00
CA ALA A 153 -29.49 -13.91 23.12
C ALA A 153 -27.96 -13.85 23.18
N ALA A 154 -27.32 -13.49 22.09
CA ALA A 154 -25.87 -13.33 22.02
C ALA A 154 -25.39 -12.41 23.17
N LEU A 155 -24.28 -12.79 23.81
CA LEU A 155 -23.70 -12.05 24.95
C LEU A 155 -23.19 -10.65 24.57
N MET A 156 -22.98 -10.42 23.30
CA MET A 156 -22.56 -9.14 22.73
C MET A 156 -23.47 -8.76 21.58
N ASP A 157 -23.96 -7.56 21.61
CA ASP A 157 -24.60 -6.87 20.51
C ASP A 157 -23.53 -6.51 19.45
N ASP A 158 -23.92 -6.29 18.19
CA ASP A 158 -23.03 -5.97 17.09
C ASP A 158 -22.15 -4.74 17.36
N GLN A 159 -22.68 -3.77 18.10
CA GLN A 159 -21.98 -2.56 18.48
C GLN A 159 -20.90 -2.85 19.54
N ALA A 160 -21.22 -3.68 20.53
CA ALA A 160 -20.27 -4.12 21.55
C ALA A 160 -19.18 -5.01 20.96
N LEU A 161 -19.54 -5.86 19.98
CA LEU A 161 -18.59 -6.70 19.24
C LEU A 161 -17.62 -5.86 18.42
N SER A 162 -18.11 -4.85 17.69
CA SER A 162 -17.26 -3.92 16.91
C SER A 162 -16.27 -3.19 17.82
N TRP A 163 -16.76 -2.65 18.94
CA TRP A 163 -15.90 -1.98 19.94
C TRP A 163 -14.84 -2.92 20.53
N PHE A 164 -15.20 -4.17 20.82
CA PHE A 164 -14.27 -5.18 21.34
C PHE A 164 -13.19 -5.54 20.32
N VAL A 165 -13.57 -5.72 19.06
CA VAL A 165 -12.62 -6.01 17.97
C VAL A 165 -11.64 -4.85 17.80
N ASP A 166 -12.12 -3.61 17.73
CA ASP A 166 -11.27 -2.43 17.54
C ASP A 166 -10.32 -2.17 18.71
N ASN A 167 -10.83 -2.30 19.95
CA ASN A 167 -10.04 -1.95 21.12
C ASN A 167 -9.19 -3.07 21.69
N THR A 168 -9.56 -4.32 21.47
CA THR A 168 -8.89 -5.44 22.12
C THR A 168 -8.17 -6.34 21.11
N VAL A 169 -8.81 -6.69 20.01
CA VAL A 169 -8.23 -7.63 19.03
C VAL A 169 -7.25 -6.91 18.12
N ALA A 170 -7.65 -5.80 17.50
CA ALA A 170 -6.81 -5.05 16.56
C ALA A 170 -5.54 -4.46 17.20
N LYS A 171 -5.53 -4.22 18.51
CA LYS A 171 -4.34 -3.75 19.23
C LYS A 171 -3.36 -4.86 19.63
N ARG A 172 -3.78 -6.13 19.52
CA ARG A 172 -2.95 -7.29 19.90
C ARG A 172 -2.44 -8.09 18.70
N LEU A 173 -2.95 -7.82 17.52
CA LEU A 173 -2.47 -8.32 16.24
C LEU A 173 -1.38 -7.41 15.67
#